data_201bd8992817b7735f6f35acfb116fcf
#
_entry.id   201bd8992817b7735f6f35acfb116fcf
#
_cell.length_a   1.000
_cell.length_b   1.000
_cell.length_c   1.000
_cell.angle_alpha   90.00
_cell.angle_beta   90.00
_cell.angle_gamma   90.00
#
_symmetry.space_group_name_H-M   'P 1'
#
loop_
_entity.id
_entity.type
_entity.pdbx_description
1 polymer ?
#
loop_
_entity_poly.entity_id
_entity_poly.type
_entity_poly.pdbx_seq_one_letter_code
_entity_poly.pdbx_strand_id
1 'polypeptide(L)'
;MAYKRNSYLKEHFSVVEPVKYILDAKEGKTFQYIPILQSLSQVLKNSDIQEKVLKSVRHFGSSCQYTSFHDGSHFKENTFFCGEELRLSLLLYCDDFEICNPLGTSRKKHKVTGVYWVFANIPSVLRSMLSSIYLSVLCKADDIKELGYSQVLDPLLRYLKRLEEDGLFVPCLGKIIKGTVFSVIADNLGADSVGGFIESFCGSHICRFCVG
;
A
#
# COMPACT_ATOMS: atom_id res chain seq x y z
N MET A 1 27.56 -16.79 -0.38
CA MET A 1 26.56 -16.86 0.72
C MET A 1 25.14 -16.42 0.29
N ALA A 2 24.96 -15.35 -0.47
CA ALA A 2 23.62 -14.88 -0.90
C ALA A 2 22.80 -15.94 -1.68
N TYR A 3 23.42 -16.66 -2.59
CA TYR A 3 22.76 -17.72 -3.39
C TYR A 3 22.14 -18.83 -2.53
N LYS A 4 22.87 -19.35 -1.54
CA LYS A 4 22.34 -20.39 -0.63
C LYS A 4 21.16 -19.88 0.21
N ARG A 5 21.21 -18.62 0.67
CA ARG A 5 20.11 -18.00 1.42
C ARG A 5 18.85 -17.85 0.55
N ASN A 6 19.01 -17.39 -0.70
CA ASN A 6 17.86 -17.20 -1.60
C ASN A 6 17.23 -18.55 -1.99
N SER A 7 18.05 -19.60 -2.21
CA SER A 7 17.54 -20.95 -2.45
C SER A 7 16.75 -21.47 -1.26
N TYR A 8 17.27 -21.32 -0.04
CA TYR A 8 16.60 -21.72 1.19
C TYR A 8 15.28 -20.98 1.41
N LEU A 9 15.27 -19.65 1.17
CA LEU A 9 14.05 -18.86 1.29
C LEU A 9 12.96 -19.28 0.29
N LYS A 10 13.34 -19.61 -0.95
CA LYS A 10 12.39 -20.09 -1.96
C LYS A 10 11.84 -21.48 -1.63
N GLU A 11 12.67 -22.36 -1.08
CA GLU A 11 12.31 -23.73 -0.76
C GLU A 11 11.41 -23.85 0.47
N HIS A 12 11.67 -23.02 1.51
CA HIS A 12 11.01 -23.13 2.81
C HIS A 12 9.99 -22.02 3.10
N PHE A 13 10.01 -20.93 2.33
CA PHE A 13 9.10 -19.81 2.50
C PHE A 13 8.45 -19.45 1.17
N SER A 14 7.15 -19.28 1.17
CA SER A 14 6.39 -18.81 0.00
C SER A 14 6.63 -17.31 -0.23
N VAL A 15 7.81 -16.94 -0.66
CA VAL A 15 8.21 -15.55 -0.89
C VAL A 15 7.64 -15.05 -2.20
N VAL A 16 6.96 -13.91 -2.18
CA VAL A 16 6.56 -13.18 -3.38
C VAL A 16 7.78 -12.41 -3.89
N GLU A 17 8.27 -12.77 -5.07
CA GLU A 17 9.47 -12.14 -5.64
C GLU A 17 9.13 -10.76 -6.23
N PRO A 18 10.01 -9.76 -6.01
CA PRO A 18 9.87 -8.48 -6.66
C PRO A 18 10.14 -8.59 -8.16
N VAL A 19 9.41 -7.81 -8.93
CA VAL A 19 9.58 -7.64 -10.37
C VAL A 19 10.27 -6.31 -10.62
N LYS A 20 11.37 -6.35 -11.38
CA LYS A 20 12.11 -5.16 -11.78
C LYS A 20 11.42 -4.50 -12.97
N TYR A 21 11.07 -3.24 -12.82
CA TYR A 21 10.54 -2.39 -13.88
C TYR A 21 11.58 -1.35 -14.32
N ILE A 22 11.58 -1.02 -15.61
CA ILE A 22 12.44 0.01 -16.19
C ILE A 22 11.67 1.32 -16.26
N LEU A 23 12.18 2.37 -15.64
CA LEU A 23 11.65 3.74 -15.74
C LEU A 23 12.25 4.48 -16.91
N ASP A 24 13.57 4.44 -17.03
CA ASP A 24 14.32 5.00 -18.16
C ASP A 24 15.43 4.03 -18.56
N ALA A 25 15.31 3.52 -19.78
CA ALA A 25 16.29 2.57 -20.33
C ALA A 25 17.63 3.23 -20.67
N LYS A 26 17.62 4.53 -21.03
CA LYS A 26 18.84 5.26 -21.43
C LYS A 26 19.71 5.56 -20.20
N GLU A 27 19.08 5.95 -19.10
CA GLU A 27 19.77 6.26 -17.85
C GLU A 27 19.84 5.05 -16.89
N GLY A 28 19.25 3.91 -17.27
CA GLY A 28 19.24 2.70 -16.46
C GLY A 28 18.43 2.83 -15.17
N LYS A 29 17.47 3.78 -15.13
CA LYS A 29 16.59 3.97 -13.97
C LYS A 29 15.58 2.84 -13.86
N THR A 30 15.42 2.31 -12.67
CA THR A 30 14.54 1.14 -12.42
C THR A 30 13.94 1.18 -11.03
N PHE A 31 12.78 0.51 -10.85
CA PHE A 31 12.19 0.28 -9.54
C PHE A 31 11.82 -1.19 -9.35
N GLN A 32 11.54 -1.56 -8.10
CA GLN A 32 11.09 -2.90 -7.74
C GLN A 32 9.61 -2.83 -7.37
N TYR A 33 8.83 -3.76 -7.92
CA TYR A 33 7.42 -3.94 -7.62
C TYR A 33 7.17 -5.34 -7.08
N ILE A 34 6.54 -5.44 -5.92
CA ILE A 34 6.08 -6.73 -5.36
C ILE A 34 4.61 -6.91 -5.76
N PRO A 35 4.27 -7.96 -6.54
CA PRO A 35 2.92 -8.16 -7.06
C PRO A 35 1.87 -8.25 -5.95
N ILE A 36 1.00 -7.22 -5.86
CA ILE A 36 0.06 -7.06 -4.74
C ILE A 36 -0.95 -8.20 -4.65
N LEU A 37 -1.47 -8.72 -5.77
CA LEU A 37 -2.43 -9.83 -5.74
C LEU A 37 -1.80 -11.12 -5.20
N GLN A 38 -0.53 -11.37 -5.53
CA GLN A 38 0.21 -12.51 -4.98
C GLN A 38 0.48 -12.33 -3.49
N SER A 39 0.85 -11.12 -3.08
CA SER A 39 1.06 -10.77 -1.67
C SER A 39 -0.23 -10.91 -0.87
N LEU A 40 -1.35 -10.39 -1.36
CA LEU A 40 -2.68 -10.56 -0.75
C LEU A 40 -3.06 -12.04 -0.63
N SER A 41 -2.88 -12.81 -1.71
CA SER A 41 -3.16 -14.25 -1.68
C SER A 41 -2.31 -14.99 -0.65
N GLN A 42 -1.04 -14.61 -0.52
CA GLN A 42 -0.13 -15.22 0.45
C GLN A 42 -0.49 -14.87 1.90
N VAL A 43 -0.79 -13.59 2.15
CA VAL A 43 -1.15 -13.11 3.48
C VAL A 43 -2.50 -13.69 3.93
N LEU A 44 -3.46 -13.84 3.02
CA LEU A 44 -4.76 -14.44 3.30
C LEU A 44 -4.72 -15.95 3.50
N LYS A 45 -3.58 -16.64 3.34
CA LYS A 45 -3.40 -18.03 3.80
C LYS A 45 -3.25 -18.13 5.33
N ASN A 46 -2.91 -17.03 6.00
CA ASN A 46 -2.78 -17.01 7.46
C ASN A 46 -4.18 -16.97 8.09
N SER A 47 -4.52 -18.00 8.87
CA SER A 47 -5.82 -18.16 9.54
C SER A 47 -6.17 -16.98 10.46
N ASP A 48 -5.19 -16.45 11.19
CA ASP A 48 -5.39 -15.35 12.13
C ASP A 48 -5.77 -14.06 11.39
N ILE A 49 -5.17 -13.80 10.23
CA ILE A 49 -5.50 -12.65 9.40
C ILE A 49 -6.88 -12.83 8.79
N GLN A 50 -7.18 -14.03 8.27
CA GLN A 50 -8.50 -14.34 7.73
C GLN A 50 -9.60 -14.08 8.75
N GLU A 51 -9.45 -14.60 9.98
CA GLU A 51 -10.42 -14.43 11.05
C GLU A 51 -10.67 -12.95 11.36
N LYS A 52 -9.59 -12.14 11.42
CA LYS A 52 -9.68 -10.70 11.65
C LYS A 52 -10.38 -9.96 10.51
N VAL A 53 -10.05 -10.31 9.26
CA VAL A 53 -10.69 -9.74 8.07
C VAL A 53 -12.16 -10.11 8.00
N LEU A 54 -12.51 -11.36 8.29
CA LEU A 54 -13.91 -11.83 8.30
C LEU A 54 -14.73 -11.18 9.42
N LYS A 55 -14.14 -10.95 10.59
CA LYS A 55 -14.81 -10.27 11.71
C LYS A 55 -15.13 -8.81 11.39
N SER A 56 -14.37 -8.15 10.50
CA SER A 56 -14.61 -6.75 10.15
C SER A 56 -15.99 -6.51 9.53
N VAL A 57 -16.56 -7.49 8.85
CA VAL A 57 -17.91 -7.40 8.25
C VAL A 57 -19.03 -7.34 9.29
N ARG A 58 -18.78 -7.84 10.50
CA ARG A 58 -19.84 -8.02 11.52
C ARG A 58 -20.04 -6.81 12.44
N HIS A 59 -19.22 -5.77 12.30
CA HIS A 59 -19.22 -4.61 13.23
C HIS A 59 -19.90 -3.35 12.72
N PHE A 60 -20.82 -3.45 11.77
CA PHE A 60 -21.69 -2.32 11.43
C PHE A 60 -22.79 -2.15 12.49
N GLY A 61 -22.36 -1.87 13.71
CA GLY A 61 -23.26 -1.59 14.82
C GLY A 61 -23.76 -0.16 14.80
N SER A 62 -25.02 0.05 15.17
CA SER A 62 -25.69 1.34 15.37
C SER A 62 -25.24 2.05 16.64
N SER A 63 -23.95 2.02 16.99
CA SER A 63 -23.46 2.80 18.14
C SER A 63 -23.22 4.25 17.72
N CYS A 64 -23.65 5.20 18.55
CA CYS A 64 -23.33 6.61 18.38
C CYS A 64 -21.84 6.94 18.61
N GLN A 65 -20.98 5.93 18.69
CA GLN A 65 -19.55 6.08 18.94
C GLN A 65 -18.76 5.77 17.67
N TYR A 66 -17.88 6.68 17.32
CA TYR A 66 -16.91 6.47 16.25
C TYR A 66 -15.68 5.75 16.83
N THR A 67 -15.51 4.48 16.50
CA THR A 67 -14.38 3.64 16.96
C THR A 67 -13.36 3.39 15.85
N SER A 68 -13.79 3.51 14.60
CA SER A 68 -12.94 3.33 13.42
C SER A 68 -13.48 4.14 12.23
N PHE A 69 -12.71 4.18 11.14
CA PHE A 69 -13.16 4.83 9.90
C PHE A 69 -14.40 4.15 9.28
N HIS A 70 -14.69 2.91 9.61
CA HIS A 70 -15.92 2.20 9.21
C HIS A 70 -17.20 2.86 9.74
N ASP A 71 -17.09 3.61 10.84
CA ASP A 71 -18.22 4.31 11.46
C ASP A 71 -18.50 5.65 10.77
N GLY A 72 -17.55 6.15 9.95
CA GLY A 72 -17.67 7.41 9.24
C GLY A 72 -18.62 7.35 8.05
N SER A 73 -19.25 8.50 7.73
CA SER A 73 -20.17 8.65 6.59
C SER A 73 -19.52 8.29 5.27
N HIS A 74 -18.28 8.72 5.06
CA HIS A 74 -17.53 8.42 3.81
C HIS A 74 -17.43 6.91 3.53
N PHE A 75 -17.23 6.07 4.55
CA PHE A 75 -17.21 4.61 4.37
C PHE A 75 -18.61 4.05 4.14
N LYS A 76 -19.60 4.50 4.93
CA LYS A 76 -20.99 4.01 4.88
C LYS A 76 -21.71 4.37 3.57
N GLU A 77 -21.38 5.51 3.00
CA GLU A 77 -21.96 6.01 1.74
C GLU A 77 -21.19 5.55 0.49
N ASN A 78 -20.00 4.96 0.68
CA ASN A 78 -19.20 4.46 -0.42
C ASN A 78 -19.85 3.22 -1.05
N THR A 79 -20.23 3.33 -2.32
CA THR A 79 -20.97 2.29 -3.06
C THR A 79 -20.22 0.96 -3.16
N PHE A 80 -18.89 0.99 -3.07
CA PHE A 80 -18.07 -0.23 -3.08
C PHE A 80 -18.12 -0.98 -1.76
N PHE A 81 -18.22 -0.27 -0.62
CA PHE A 81 -18.14 -0.85 0.72
C PHE A 81 -19.51 -1.00 1.42
N CYS A 82 -20.57 -0.36 0.93
CA CYS A 82 -21.88 -0.29 1.62
C CYS A 82 -22.70 -1.59 1.58
N GLY A 83 -22.19 -2.67 0.98
CA GLY A 83 -22.89 -3.96 0.90
C GLY A 83 -22.56 -4.90 2.05
N GLU A 84 -23.35 -5.98 2.17
CA GLU A 84 -23.10 -7.05 3.15
C GLU A 84 -21.93 -7.98 2.77
N GLU A 85 -21.44 -7.85 1.54
CA GLU A 85 -20.34 -8.67 1.06
C GLU A 85 -19.00 -8.23 1.68
N LEU A 86 -18.18 -9.22 2.01
CA LEU A 86 -16.80 -8.95 2.42
C LEU A 86 -16.04 -8.25 1.29
N ARG A 87 -15.52 -7.07 1.59
CA ARG A 87 -14.62 -6.31 0.72
C ARG A 87 -13.29 -6.09 1.43
N LEU A 88 -12.19 -6.24 0.71
CA LEU A 88 -10.87 -5.90 1.23
C LEU A 88 -10.66 -4.39 1.13
N SER A 89 -10.45 -3.75 2.26
CA SER A 89 -10.08 -2.33 2.33
C SER A 89 -8.58 -2.23 2.56
N LEU A 90 -7.87 -1.54 1.68
CA LEU A 90 -6.43 -1.33 1.78
C LEU A 90 -6.12 0.13 2.13
N LEU A 91 -5.14 0.32 2.98
CA LEU A 91 -4.48 1.61 3.19
C LEU A 91 -3.14 1.54 2.49
N LEU A 92 -2.84 2.51 1.63
CA LEU A 92 -1.51 2.69 1.07
C LEU A 92 -0.75 3.71 1.91
N TYR A 93 0.52 3.47 2.10
CA TYR A 93 1.43 4.34 2.81
C TYR A 93 2.65 4.62 1.94
N CYS A 94 2.97 5.89 1.72
CA CYS A 94 4.13 6.33 0.94
C CYS A 94 5.06 7.12 1.85
N ASP A 95 6.34 6.75 1.90
CA ASP A 95 7.34 7.43 2.70
C ASP A 95 8.74 7.30 2.09
N ASP A 96 9.53 8.35 2.28
CA ASP A 96 10.94 8.39 1.90
C ASP A 96 11.82 8.04 3.10
N PHE A 97 12.73 7.09 2.92
CA PHE A 97 13.71 6.75 3.94
C PHE A 97 15.14 6.72 3.41
N GLU A 98 16.09 6.99 4.30
CA GLU A 98 17.50 7.04 3.97
C GLU A 98 18.16 5.67 4.21
N ILE A 99 18.88 5.16 3.19
CA ILE A 99 19.55 3.85 3.29
C ILE A 99 20.92 3.97 3.93
N CYS A 100 21.52 5.18 3.92
CA CYS A 100 22.87 5.42 4.41
C CYS A 100 22.88 5.87 5.87
N ASN A 101 24.05 5.65 6.53
CA ASN A 101 24.27 6.12 7.89
C ASN A 101 24.04 7.64 7.95
N PRO A 102 23.08 8.13 8.77
CA PRO A 102 22.71 9.55 8.85
C PRO A 102 23.85 10.45 9.40
N LEU A 103 24.91 9.85 9.96
CA LEU A 103 26.07 10.57 10.51
C LEU A 103 27.26 10.65 9.54
N GLY A 104 27.18 10.05 8.35
CA GLY A 104 28.28 10.01 7.38
C GLY A 104 28.24 11.14 6.35
N THR A 105 29.31 11.25 5.54
CA THR A 105 29.43 12.20 4.41
C THR A 105 28.41 11.96 3.30
N SER A 106 27.71 10.81 3.30
CA SER A 106 26.66 10.41 2.37
C SER A 106 25.26 10.74 2.88
N ARG A 107 25.11 11.51 3.96
CA ARG A 107 23.83 11.96 4.50
C ARG A 107 22.99 12.61 3.40
N LYS A 108 21.71 12.25 3.31
CA LYS A 108 20.72 12.73 2.34
C LYS A 108 21.01 12.41 0.86
N LYS A 109 22.04 11.62 0.54
CA LYS A 109 22.41 11.30 -0.86
C LYS A 109 21.71 10.07 -1.42
N HIS A 110 21.21 9.18 -0.56
CA HIS A 110 20.62 7.91 -0.99
C HIS A 110 19.28 7.68 -0.30
N LYS A 111 18.27 8.37 -0.77
CA LYS A 111 16.88 8.18 -0.34
C LYS A 111 16.17 7.20 -1.25
N VAL A 112 15.30 6.42 -0.65
CA VAL A 112 14.43 5.47 -1.33
C VAL A 112 13.01 5.73 -0.87
N THR A 113 12.11 5.81 -1.84
CA THR A 113 10.67 5.87 -1.58
C THR A 113 10.12 4.45 -1.52
N GLY A 114 9.45 4.13 -0.45
CA GLY A 114 8.70 2.89 -0.26
C GLY A 114 7.21 3.14 -0.34
N VAL A 115 6.50 2.29 -1.09
CA VAL A 115 5.04 2.22 -1.05
C VAL A 115 4.64 0.94 -0.37
N TYR A 116 3.90 1.06 0.71
CA TYR A 116 3.45 -0.05 1.55
C TYR A 116 1.94 -0.14 1.53
N TRP A 117 1.42 -1.31 1.85
CA TRP A 117 -0.01 -1.49 2.07
C TRP A 117 -0.29 -2.24 3.37
N VAL A 118 -1.44 -1.97 3.94
CA VAL A 118 -1.94 -2.57 5.17
C VAL A 118 -3.42 -2.89 4.97
N PHE A 119 -3.90 -4.00 5.55
CA PHE A 119 -5.34 -4.25 5.62
C PHE A 119 -6.01 -3.26 6.57
N ALA A 120 -6.92 -2.44 6.06
CA ALA A 120 -7.77 -1.60 6.87
C ALA A 120 -8.84 -2.41 7.65
N ASN A 121 -9.16 -3.61 7.16
CA ASN A 121 -10.11 -4.55 7.79
C ASN A 121 -9.65 -5.07 9.16
N ILE A 122 -8.34 -5.07 9.46
CA ILE A 122 -7.85 -5.53 10.76
C ILE A 122 -7.97 -4.43 11.84
N PRO A 123 -8.05 -4.80 13.13
CA PRO A 123 -8.10 -3.82 14.22
C PRO A 123 -6.96 -2.80 14.17
N SER A 124 -7.24 -1.54 14.54
CA SER A 124 -6.29 -0.42 14.43
C SER A 124 -4.96 -0.66 15.17
N VAL A 125 -5.01 -1.28 16.33
CA VAL A 125 -3.82 -1.63 17.13
C VAL A 125 -2.86 -2.60 16.43
N LEU A 126 -3.36 -3.38 15.48
CA LEU A 126 -2.54 -4.33 14.71
C LEU A 126 -1.98 -3.74 13.40
N ARG A 127 -2.58 -2.65 12.90
CA ARG A 127 -2.17 -2.05 11.62
C ARG A 127 -0.75 -1.46 11.65
N SER A 128 -0.33 -0.96 12.81
CA SER A 128 1.01 -0.39 13.02
C SER A 128 2.09 -1.44 13.34
N MET A 129 1.71 -2.71 13.50
CA MET A 129 2.69 -3.77 13.72
C MET A 129 3.47 -4.05 12.43
N LEU A 130 4.78 -4.22 12.53
CA LEU A 130 5.64 -4.51 11.37
C LEU A 130 5.18 -5.75 10.58
N SER A 131 4.62 -6.75 11.26
CA SER A 131 4.08 -7.96 10.65
C SER A 131 2.81 -7.73 9.81
N SER A 132 2.20 -6.55 9.91
CA SER A 132 0.98 -6.18 9.16
C SER A 132 1.25 -5.17 8.04
N ILE A 133 2.50 -4.73 7.88
CA ILE A 133 2.92 -3.75 6.87
C ILE A 133 3.64 -4.50 5.75
N TYR A 134 3.15 -4.36 4.53
CA TYR A 134 3.65 -5.07 3.36
C TYR A 134 4.17 -4.10 2.32
N LEU A 135 5.43 -4.31 1.89
CA LEU A 135 6.03 -3.51 0.83
C LEU A 135 5.40 -3.87 -0.53
N SER A 136 5.11 -2.87 -1.34
CA SER A 136 4.64 -3.04 -2.72
C SER A 136 5.59 -2.44 -3.75
N VAL A 137 6.11 -1.25 -3.50
CA VAL A 137 7.02 -0.58 -4.45
C VAL A 137 8.25 -0.06 -3.70
N LEU A 138 9.40 -0.15 -4.34
CA LEU A 138 10.64 0.42 -3.88
C LEU A 138 11.36 1.11 -5.05
N CYS A 139 11.52 2.42 -4.96
CA CYS A 139 12.14 3.25 -5.99
C CYS A 139 13.11 4.25 -5.38
N LYS A 140 14.12 4.71 -6.13
CA LYS A 140 14.94 5.84 -5.69
C LYS A 140 14.08 7.10 -5.65
N ALA A 141 14.18 7.85 -4.56
CA ALA A 141 13.41 9.09 -4.40
C ALA A 141 13.74 10.14 -5.47
N ASP A 142 14.98 10.22 -5.91
CA ASP A 142 15.41 11.15 -6.97
C ASP A 142 14.77 10.80 -8.33
N ASP A 143 14.63 9.49 -8.64
CA ASP A 143 13.99 9.04 -9.88
C ASP A 143 12.48 9.38 -9.88
N ILE A 144 11.82 9.31 -8.72
CA ILE A 144 10.41 9.73 -8.57
C ILE A 144 10.26 11.24 -8.72
N LYS A 145 11.16 12.03 -8.12
CA LYS A 145 11.12 13.48 -8.25
C LYS A 145 11.26 13.94 -9.69
N GLU A 146 12.04 13.23 -10.47
CA GLU A 146 12.29 13.58 -11.88
C GLU A 146 11.17 13.09 -12.81
N LEU A 147 10.70 11.86 -12.63
CA LEU A 147 9.78 11.17 -13.55
C LEU A 147 8.32 11.16 -13.07
N GLY A 148 8.11 11.49 -11.81
CA GLY A 148 6.79 11.47 -11.17
C GLY A 148 6.34 10.11 -10.68
N TYR A 149 5.31 10.11 -9.83
CA TYR A 149 4.72 8.88 -9.26
C TYR A 149 3.95 8.05 -10.27
N SER A 150 3.43 8.64 -11.35
CA SER A 150 2.51 7.96 -12.28
C SER A 150 3.09 6.68 -12.87
N GLN A 151 4.34 6.71 -13.30
CA GLN A 151 5.00 5.53 -13.89
C GLN A 151 5.35 4.47 -12.85
N VAL A 152 5.74 4.90 -11.66
CA VAL A 152 6.14 4.02 -10.56
C VAL A 152 4.94 3.30 -9.95
N LEU A 153 3.80 3.99 -9.84
CA LEU A 153 2.56 3.44 -9.31
C LEU A 153 1.73 2.66 -10.35
N ASP A 154 1.98 2.83 -11.66
CA ASP A 154 1.18 2.22 -12.72
C ASP A 154 0.96 0.71 -12.55
N PRO A 155 1.99 -0.15 -12.32
CA PRO A 155 1.75 -1.57 -12.13
C PRO A 155 0.91 -1.86 -10.88
N LEU A 156 1.10 -1.12 -9.78
CA LEU A 156 0.30 -1.26 -8.58
C LEU A 156 -1.17 -0.90 -8.86
N LEU A 157 -1.42 0.24 -9.49
CA LEU A 157 -2.77 0.74 -9.78
C LEU A 157 -3.53 -0.19 -10.73
N ARG A 158 -2.87 -0.74 -11.75
CA ARG A 158 -3.48 -1.74 -12.65
C ARG A 158 -3.95 -2.99 -11.91
N TYR A 159 -3.15 -3.51 -10.98
CA TYR A 159 -3.54 -4.69 -10.21
C TYR A 159 -4.57 -4.37 -9.13
N LEU A 160 -4.57 -3.17 -8.57
CA LEU A 160 -5.63 -2.70 -7.66
C LEU A 160 -6.96 -2.59 -8.39
N LYS A 161 -6.97 -2.07 -9.62
CA LYS A 161 -8.17 -2.02 -10.46
C LYS A 161 -8.71 -3.43 -10.75
N ARG A 162 -7.84 -4.39 -11.07
CA ARG A 162 -8.24 -5.79 -11.21
C ARG A 162 -8.82 -6.37 -9.92
N LEU A 163 -8.25 -6.05 -8.76
CA LEU A 163 -8.80 -6.46 -7.47
C LEU A 163 -10.20 -5.89 -7.23
N GLU A 164 -10.45 -4.67 -7.69
CA GLU A 164 -11.75 -4.01 -7.58
C GLU A 164 -12.78 -4.60 -8.54
N GLU A 165 -12.41 -4.84 -9.80
CA GLU A 165 -13.30 -5.31 -10.86
C GLU A 165 -13.53 -6.83 -10.80
N ASP A 166 -12.44 -7.61 -10.77
CA ASP A 166 -12.46 -9.08 -10.86
C ASP A 166 -12.41 -9.75 -9.50
N GLY A 167 -11.76 -9.11 -8.51
CA GLY A 167 -11.51 -9.69 -7.19
C GLY A 167 -10.34 -10.67 -7.18
N LEU A 168 -10.14 -11.28 -6.01
CA LEU A 168 -9.13 -12.30 -5.73
C LEU A 168 -9.82 -13.57 -5.23
N PHE A 169 -9.55 -14.71 -5.87
CA PHE A 169 -10.01 -16.00 -5.34
C PHE A 169 -9.23 -16.37 -4.07
N VAL A 170 -9.94 -16.60 -2.98
CA VAL A 170 -9.38 -16.99 -1.68
C VAL A 170 -9.75 -18.44 -1.40
N PRO A 171 -8.82 -19.40 -1.61
CA PRO A 171 -9.13 -20.84 -1.60
C PRO A 171 -9.76 -21.32 -0.29
N CYS A 172 -9.27 -20.85 0.85
CA CYS A 172 -9.76 -21.22 2.16
C CYS A 172 -11.21 -20.76 2.45
N LEU A 173 -11.69 -19.74 1.73
CA LEU A 173 -13.06 -19.25 1.81
C LEU A 173 -13.93 -19.74 0.64
N GLY A 174 -13.32 -20.39 -0.37
CA GLY A 174 -14.01 -20.92 -1.54
C GLY A 174 -14.70 -19.86 -2.40
N LYS A 175 -14.31 -18.58 -2.28
CA LYS A 175 -14.97 -17.47 -2.98
C LYS A 175 -14.00 -16.39 -3.47
N ILE A 176 -14.49 -15.60 -4.42
CA ILE A 176 -13.81 -14.40 -4.89
C ILE A 176 -14.16 -13.23 -3.97
N ILE A 177 -13.14 -12.49 -3.53
CA ILE A 177 -13.30 -11.30 -2.71
C ILE A 177 -12.73 -10.11 -3.46
N LYS A 178 -13.54 -9.08 -3.64
CA LYS A 178 -13.12 -7.81 -4.23
C LYS A 178 -12.49 -6.93 -3.16
N GLY A 179 -11.65 -6.00 -3.60
CA GLY A 179 -10.99 -5.06 -2.69
C GLY A 179 -10.52 -3.82 -3.42
N THR A 180 -10.35 -2.74 -2.69
CA THR A 180 -9.82 -1.48 -3.23
C THR A 180 -9.06 -0.71 -2.17
N VAL A 181 -8.38 0.36 -2.59
CA VAL A 181 -7.73 1.30 -1.69
C VAL A 181 -8.79 2.21 -1.08
N PHE A 182 -8.86 2.21 0.24
CA PHE A 182 -9.74 3.12 0.98
C PHE A 182 -9.10 4.50 1.17
N SER A 183 -7.81 4.53 1.46
CA SER A 183 -7.08 5.79 1.66
C SER A 183 -5.58 5.63 1.38
N VAL A 184 -4.97 6.72 0.96
CA VAL A 184 -3.50 6.87 0.88
C VAL A 184 -3.06 7.73 2.06
N ILE A 185 -2.10 7.21 2.82
CA ILE A 185 -1.54 7.85 4.00
C ILE A 185 -0.10 8.26 3.69
N ALA A 186 0.21 9.52 3.89
CA ALA A 186 1.56 10.06 3.77
C ALA A 186 1.70 11.26 4.70
N ASP A 187 2.94 11.74 4.90
CA ASP A 187 3.14 13.07 5.48
C ASP A 187 2.59 14.15 4.54
N ASN A 188 2.57 15.41 4.97
CA ASN A 188 1.98 16.47 4.15
C ASN A 188 2.66 16.64 2.79
N LEU A 189 4.00 16.59 2.75
CA LEU A 189 4.76 16.72 1.49
C LEU A 189 4.56 15.51 0.58
N GLY A 190 4.63 14.31 1.14
CA GLY A 190 4.39 13.06 0.40
C GLY A 190 2.97 12.96 -0.12
N ALA A 191 1.98 13.45 0.64
CA ALA A 191 0.58 13.45 0.20
C ALA A 191 0.36 14.44 -0.95
N ASP A 192 1.01 15.60 -0.93
CA ASP A 192 0.97 16.57 -2.03
C ASP A 192 1.66 16.02 -3.27
N SER A 193 2.83 15.39 -3.11
CA SER A 193 3.59 14.74 -4.18
C SER A 193 2.80 13.63 -4.87
N VAL A 194 2.25 12.69 -4.11
CA VAL A 194 1.43 11.59 -4.63
C VAL A 194 0.15 12.09 -5.28
N GLY A 195 -0.45 13.14 -4.73
CA GLY A 195 -1.67 13.78 -5.24
C GLY A 195 -1.44 14.69 -6.45
N GLY A 196 -0.20 14.95 -6.85
CA GLY A 196 0.14 15.87 -7.93
C GLY A 196 -0.06 17.34 -7.57
N PHE A 197 -0.06 17.66 -6.27
CA PHE A 197 -0.10 19.03 -5.75
C PHE A 197 1.32 19.62 -5.61
N ILE A 198 1.38 20.93 -5.39
CA ILE A 198 2.66 21.62 -5.18
C ILE A 198 3.22 21.28 -3.80
N GLU A 199 4.41 20.69 -3.76
CA GLU A 199 5.15 20.37 -2.54
C GLU A 199 5.77 21.62 -1.89
N SER A 200 4.98 22.67 -1.67
CA SER A 200 5.49 23.92 -1.11
C SER A 200 4.46 24.60 -0.23
N PHE A 201 4.89 24.96 0.98
CA PHE A 201 4.08 25.78 1.90
C PHE A 201 4.05 27.27 1.49
N CYS A 202 4.74 27.65 0.43
CA CYS A 202 4.82 29.04 -0.08
C CYS A 202 4.06 29.23 -1.41
N GLY A 203 3.30 28.25 -1.87
CA GLY A 203 2.53 28.31 -3.11
C GLY A 203 1.22 29.11 -2.94
N SER A 204 0.62 29.53 -4.05
CA SER A 204 -0.68 30.21 -4.08
C SER A 204 -1.86 29.32 -3.65
N HIS A 205 -1.68 28.00 -3.68
CA HIS A 205 -2.67 26.99 -3.25
C HIS A 205 -1.99 25.97 -2.33
N ILE A 206 -1.92 26.31 -1.04
CA ILE A 206 -1.21 25.52 -0.03
C ILE A 206 -2.05 24.33 0.45
N CYS A 207 -3.36 24.47 0.41
CA CYS A 207 -4.27 23.46 0.96
C CYS A 207 -4.79 22.54 -0.15
N ARG A 208 -4.53 21.23 -0.04
CA ARG A 208 -5.08 20.23 -0.97
C ARG A 208 -6.58 19.97 -0.81
N PHE A 209 -7.20 20.53 0.24
CA PHE A 209 -8.62 20.32 0.55
C PHE A 209 -9.49 21.54 0.22
N CYS A 210 -8.90 22.72 0.09
CA CYS A 210 -9.62 23.95 -0.20
C CYS A 210 -8.78 24.89 -1.07
N VAL A 211 -9.48 25.68 -1.87
CA VAL A 211 -8.89 26.80 -2.61
C VAL A 211 -8.89 27.98 -1.65
N GLY A 212 -7.86 28.04 -0.80
CA GLY A 212 -7.69 29.10 0.20
C GLY A 212 -6.96 30.30 -0.36
#